data_8e67635e8d4c6a64fb8cb23a2ba00d09
#
_entry.id   8e67635e8d4c6a64fb8cb23a2ba00d09
#
_cell.length_a   1.000
_cell.length_b   1.000
_cell.length_c   1.000
_cell.angle_alpha   90.00
_cell.angle_beta   90.00
_cell.angle_gamma   90.00
#
_symmetry.space_group_name_H-M   'P 1'
#
loop_
_entity.id
_entity.type
_entity.pdbx_description
1 polymer ?
#
loop_
_entity_poly.entity_id
_entity_poly.type
_entity_poly.pdbx_seq_one_letter_code
_entity_poly.pdbx_strand_id
1 'polypeptide(L)'
;IANGGIPAGRSTLLSGTAGSGKTVMALQFLLAGVRDYGENGVFVTFEEAPADLMQNVRSFGWDLEGLVKLKQIAVVDATPEPGEDTLAVGPYDLSALLARIENAIRSVSAKRVILDAIGALFPQLTDANIVRRELHRIASGLRTLGVTTLVTMERTQEDGDVGRWGVEEFVADNVILLRNRLEHEKRRRTVEILKFRGATHHKGEYPFTIDSEDGVTIIPLSAIELKQHSSNVRVSSGVPEIDKMCSGGMYRDSIILVSGATGTGKTLMVSQYIKAAIEAGERALLFAAEESREQLTRNAASWGVDFEKAERDGLLHIICRYPEVMGLEDHLLQIKRDMRDFKPQRVAIDSMSAFERVSTPKSFREFVIALTSTIKHLEIT
;
A
#
# COMPACT_ATOMS: atom_id res chain seq x y z
N ILE A 1 10.27 3.73 3.78
CA ILE A 1 10.22 4.67 4.92
C ILE A 1 11.08 4.21 6.11
N ALA A 2 11.32 2.92 6.29
CA ALA A 2 12.07 2.33 7.40
C ALA A 2 13.54 1.99 7.03
N ASN A 3 14.09 2.55 5.96
CA ASN A 3 15.49 2.43 5.52
C ASN A 3 16.10 1.02 5.66
N GLY A 4 15.42 0.00 5.14
CA GLY A 4 15.87 -1.40 5.17
C GLY A 4 14.94 -2.33 5.95
N GLY A 5 13.85 -1.82 6.52
CA GLY A 5 12.82 -2.63 7.18
C GLY A 5 12.87 -2.57 8.71
N ILE A 6 12.11 -3.45 9.33
CA ILE A 6 12.02 -3.57 10.80
C ILE A 6 13.31 -4.20 11.33
N PRO A 7 13.97 -3.61 12.35
CA PRO A 7 15.20 -4.17 12.93
C PRO A 7 14.99 -5.57 13.52
N ALA A 8 15.86 -6.51 13.14
CA ALA A 8 15.80 -7.89 13.60
C ALA A 8 15.96 -8.01 15.13
N GLY A 9 15.27 -8.99 15.73
CA GLY A 9 15.32 -9.28 17.17
C GLY A 9 14.68 -8.20 18.06
N ARG A 10 13.90 -7.28 17.49
CA ARG A 10 13.22 -6.21 18.22
C ARG A 10 11.71 -6.36 18.18
N SER A 11 11.05 -5.71 19.13
CA SER A 11 9.59 -5.62 19.20
C SER A 11 9.09 -4.34 18.51
N THR A 12 8.11 -4.49 17.64
CA THR A 12 7.44 -3.39 16.94
C THR A 12 5.96 -3.41 17.30
N LEU A 13 5.45 -2.30 17.81
CA LEU A 13 4.02 -2.07 18.01
C LEU A 13 3.42 -1.48 16.73
N LEU A 14 2.41 -2.15 16.19
CA LEU A 14 1.59 -1.69 15.08
C LEU A 14 0.22 -1.30 15.60
N SER A 15 -0.01 -0.02 15.77
CA SER A 15 -1.22 0.53 16.36
C SER A 15 -2.10 1.20 15.32
N GLY A 16 -3.43 1.06 15.46
CA GLY A 16 -4.38 1.70 14.55
C GLY A 16 -5.82 1.38 14.93
N THR A 17 -6.76 2.17 14.39
CA THR A 17 -8.20 1.96 14.60
C THR A 17 -8.71 0.71 13.88
N ALA A 18 -9.95 0.31 14.13
CA ALA A 18 -10.61 -0.75 13.37
C ALA A 18 -10.59 -0.45 11.86
N GLY A 19 -10.32 -1.48 11.03
CA GLY A 19 -10.25 -1.33 9.58
C GLY A 19 -9.02 -0.57 9.03
N SER A 20 -8.06 -0.20 9.88
CA SER A 20 -6.81 0.45 9.43
C SER A 20 -5.83 -0.48 8.71
N GLY A 21 -6.04 -1.80 8.75
CA GLY A 21 -5.20 -2.78 8.04
C GLY A 21 -4.08 -3.41 8.88
N LYS A 22 -4.18 -3.38 10.21
CA LYS A 22 -3.18 -3.96 11.13
C LYS A 22 -2.89 -5.43 10.83
N THR A 23 -3.91 -6.26 10.84
CA THR A 23 -3.81 -7.71 10.61
C THR A 23 -3.24 -8.01 9.22
N VAL A 24 -3.69 -7.30 8.18
CA VAL A 24 -3.19 -7.47 6.80
C VAL A 24 -1.70 -7.13 6.72
N MET A 25 -1.27 -6.01 7.29
CA MET A 25 0.14 -5.62 7.32
C MET A 25 1.00 -6.60 8.14
N ALA A 26 0.49 -7.09 9.27
CA ALA A 26 1.17 -8.07 10.09
C ALA A 26 1.35 -9.41 9.34
N LEU A 27 0.30 -9.89 8.68
CA LEU A 27 0.37 -11.11 7.86
C LEU A 27 1.31 -10.95 6.68
N GLN A 28 1.27 -9.82 5.98
CA GLN A 28 2.20 -9.55 4.89
C GLN A 28 3.66 -9.55 5.36
N PHE A 29 3.95 -9.00 6.55
CA PHE A 29 5.29 -9.08 7.15
C PHE A 29 5.71 -10.53 7.41
N LEU A 30 4.80 -11.39 7.88
CA LEU A 30 5.08 -12.80 8.13
C LEU A 30 5.32 -13.56 6.82
N LEU A 31 4.42 -13.38 5.85
CA LEU A 31 4.49 -14.05 4.54
C LEU A 31 5.71 -13.63 3.72
N ALA A 32 6.05 -12.33 3.73
CA ALA A 32 7.29 -11.83 3.13
C ALA A 32 8.53 -12.47 3.78
N GLY A 33 8.48 -12.73 5.10
CA GLY A 33 9.53 -13.48 5.79
C GLY A 33 9.80 -14.82 5.15
N VAL A 34 8.77 -15.60 4.94
CA VAL A 34 8.89 -16.94 4.34
C VAL A 34 9.32 -16.85 2.87
N ARG A 35 8.63 -16.01 2.09
CA ARG A 35 8.82 -15.95 0.64
C ARG A 35 10.15 -15.35 0.22
N ASP A 36 10.54 -14.24 0.84
CA ASP A 36 11.63 -13.39 0.35
C ASP A 36 12.93 -13.56 1.15
N TYR A 37 12.82 -14.07 2.40
CA TYR A 37 13.95 -14.17 3.32
C TYR A 37 14.21 -15.60 3.84
N GLY A 38 13.32 -16.56 3.55
CA GLY A 38 13.41 -17.91 4.09
C GLY A 38 13.25 -17.97 5.63
N GLU A 39 12.57 -16.98 6.21
CA GLU A 39 12.33 -16.85 7.64
C GLU A 39 10.95 -17.37 8.00
N ASN A 40 10.89 -18.51 8.69
CA ASN A 40 9.64 -19.06 9.21
C ASN A 40 9.06 -18.18 10.31
N GLY A 41 7.75 -18.33 10.56
CA GLY A 41 7.09 -17.48 11.52
C GLY A 41 5.98 -18.11 12.33
N VAL A 42 5.57 -17.39 13.37
CA VAL A 42 4.42 -17.73 14.22
C VAL A 42 3.42 -16.60 14.20
N PHE A 43 2.15 -16.93 14.00
CA PHE A 43 1.02 -16.03 14.15
C PHE A 43 0.22 -16.44 15.39
N VAL A 44 0.08 -15.54 16.35
CA VAL A 44 -0.75 -15.73 17.55
C VAL A 44 -1.98 -14.87 17.41
N THR A 45 -3.15 -15.48 17.35
CA THR A 45 -4.43 -14.77 17.31
C THR A 45 -5.10 -14.78 18.69
N PHE A 46 -5.71 -13.63 19.06
CA PHE A 46 -6.45 -13.45 20.30
C PHE A 46 -7.93 -13.16 20.09
N GLU A 47 -8.34 -12.83 18.87
CA GLU A 47 -9.72 -12.41 18.56
C GLU A 47 -10.36 -13.26 17.46
N GLU A 48 -9.60 -13.68 16.47
CA GLU A 48 -10.11 -14.36 15.29
C GLU A 48 -9.70 -15.83 15.30
N ALA A 49 -10.65 -16.73 15.03
CA ALA A 49 -10.33 -18.15 14.91
C ALA A 49 -9.36 -18.41 13.74
N PRO A 50 -8.40 -19.35 13.88
CA PRO A 50 -7.44 -19.67 12.80
C PRO A 50 -8.09 -20.00 11.45
N ALA A 51 -9.26 -20.66 11.46
CA ALA A 51 -9.98 -21.02 10.24
C ALA A 51 -10.49 -19.77 9.49
N ASP A 52 -11.02 -18.79 10.22
CA ASP A 52 -11.52 -17.53 9.66
C ASP A 52 -10.37 -16.69 9.12
N LEU A 53 -9.27 -16.61 9.86
CA LEU A 53 -8.04 -15.96 9.41
C LEU A 53 -7.54 -16.54 8.07
N MET A 54 -7.48 -17.88 7.97
CA MET A 54 -7.05 -18.57 6.73
C MET A 54 -8.01 -18.29 5.55
N GLN A 55 -9.31 -18.18 5.82
CA GLN A 55 -10.30 -17.84 4.79
C GLN A 55 -10.16 -16.39 4.31
N ASN A 56 -9.99 -15.46 5.25
CA ASN A 56 -9.89 -14.02 4.96
C ASN A 56 -8.68 -13.68 4.09
N VAL A 57 -7.54 -14.32 4.31
CA VAL A 57 -6.31 -14.05 3.54
C VAL A 57 -6.31 -14.63 2.13
N ARG A 58 -7.21 -15.56 1.81
CA ARG A 58 -7.36 -16.11 0.45
C ARG A 58 -7.75 -15.04 -0.57
N SER A 59 -8.47 -14.00 -0.14
CA SER A 59 -8.83 -12.86 -1.00
C SER A 59 -7.61 -12.09 -1.52
N PHE A 60 -6.46 -12.22 -0.87
CA PHE A 60 -5.17 -11.67 -1.29
C PHE A 60 -4.30 -12.67 -2.07
N GLY A 61 -4.83 -13.83 -2.42
CA GLY A 61 -4.04 -14.90 -3.05
C GLY A 61 -2.99 -15.54 -2.12
N TRP A 62 -3.09 -15.31 -0.81
CA TRP A 62 -2.13 -15.81 0.17
C TRP A 62 -2.53 -17.20 0.66
N ASP A 63 -1.67 -18.20 0.42
CA ASP A 63 -1.88 -19.59 0.86
C ASP A 63 -1.27 -19.83 2.25
N LEU A 64 -1.91 -19.24 3.28
CA LEU A 64 -1.48 -19.42 4.66
C LEU A 64 -1.62 -20.89 5.10
N GLU A 65 -2.67 -21.58 4.65
CA GLU A 65 -2.92 -22.98 4.98
C GLU A 65 -1.81 -23.90 4.42
N GLY A 66 -1.36 -23.67 3.20
CA GLY A 66 -0.24 -24.40 2.60
C GLY A 66 1.05 -24.18 3.38
N LEU A 67 1.35 -22.95 3.80
CA LEU A 67 2.54 -22.63 4.60
C LEU A 67 2.50 -23.27 5.99
N VAL A 68 1.32 -23.43 6.60
CA VAL A 68 1.14 -24.15 7.87
C VAL A 68 1.41 -25.65 7.66
N LYS A 69 0.87 -26.25 6.59
CA LYS A 69 1.14 -27.67 6.25
C LYS A 69 2.62 -27.95 6.01
N LEU A 70 3.33 -27.00 5.40
CA LEU A 70 4.78 -27.05 5.14
C LEU A 70 5.63 -26.76 6.40
N LYS A 71 5.02 -26.47 7.54
CA LYS A 71 5.69 -26.06 8.78
C LYS A 71 6.59 -24.82 8.64
N GLN A 72 6.24 -23.93 7.73
CA GLN A 72 6.90 -22.63 7.56
C GLN A 72 6.24 -21.56 8.41
N ILE A 73 4.94 -21.73 8.73
CA ILE A 73 4.20 -20.91 9.66
C ILE A 73 3.49 -21.81 10.67
N ALA A 74 3.47 -21.39 11.94
CA ALA A 74 2.60 -21.97 12.96
C ALA A 74 1.57 -20.92 13.38
N VAL A 75 0.31 -21.35 13.58
CA VAL A 75 -0.76 -20.50 14.10
C VAL A 75 -1.08 -20.98 15.51
N VAL A 76 -1.07 -20.06 16.46
CA VAL A 76 -1.43 -20.30 17.87
C VAL A 76 -2.74 -19.61 18.15
N ASP A 77 -3.78 -20.37 18.41
CA ASP A 77 -5.05 -19.84 18.87
C ASP A 77 -4.94 -19.50 20.37
N ALA A 78 -5.04 -18.24 20.69
CA ALA A 78 -5.04 -17.71 22.06
C ALA A 78 -6.36 -16.98 22.38
N THR A 79 -7.41 -17.25 21.59
CA THR A 79 -8.74 -16.68 21.80
C THR A 79 -9.30 -17.15 23.14
N PRO A 80 -9.82 -16.26 24.01
CA PRO A 80 -10.45 -16.64 25.25
C PRO A 80 -11.71 -17.51 24.99
N GLU A 81 -11.83 -18.66 25.64
CA GLU A 81 -13.02 -19.48 25.49
C GLU A 81 -14.25 -18.80 26.15
N PRO A 82 -15.41 -18.76 25.45
CA PRO A 82 -16.65 -18.26 26.05
C PRO A 82 -17.09 -19.17 27.19
N GLY A 83 -17.06 -18.70 28.44
CA GLY A 83 -17.53 -19.42 29.59
C GLY A 83 -16.46 -19.83 30.60
N GLU A 84 -15.20 -19.63 30.37
CA GLU A 84 -14.22 -19.49 31.40
C GLU A 84 -14.48 -18.14 32.11
N ASP A 85 -15.49 -18.10 32.98
CA ASP A 85 -15.53 -17.13 34.06
C ASP A 85 -14.22 -17.27 34.80
N THR A 86 -13.25 -16.46 34.42
CA THR A 86 -12.02 -16.27 35.17
C THR A 86 -12.36 -15.57 36.49
N LEU A 87 -13.04 -16.27 37.37
CA LEU A 87 -12.92 -16.16 38.82
C LEU A 87 -11.49 -16.58 39.20
N ALA A 88 -10.51 -16.18 38.43
CA ALA A 88 -9.11 -16.29 38.77
C ALA A 88 -8.81 -15.18 39.77
N VAL A 89 -9.05 -15.53 41.02
CA VAL A 89 -8.42 -14.91 42.17
C VAL A 89 -6.92 -15.15 42.03
N GLY A 90 -6.22 -14.22 41.34
CA GLY A 90 -4.76 -14.27 41.19
C GLY A 90 -4.26 -13.37 40.06
N PRO A 91 -2.98 -13.00 40.03
CA PRO A 91 -2.40 -12.30 38.94
C PRO A 91 -2.53 -13.13 37.66
N TYR A 92 -3.06 -12.55 36.59
CA TYR A 92 -3.21 -13.16 35.27
C TYR A 92 -1.86 -13.76 34.84
N ASP A 93 -1.75 -15.10 34.79
CA ASP A 93 -0.49 -15.77 34.50
C ASP A 93 -0.37 -16.09 33.02
N LEU A 94 0.34 -15.22 32.31
CA LEU A 94 0.68 -15.41 30.88
C LEU A 94 1.79 -16.46 30.65
N SER A 95 2.24 -17.18 31.69
CA SER A 95 3.32 -18.17 31.56
C SER A 95 2.93 -19.31 30.62
N ALA A 96 1.70 -19.79 30.71
CA ALA A 96 1.18 -20.87 29.88
C ALA A 96 1.12 -20.42 28.41
N LEU A 97 0.65 -19.19 28.15
CA LEU A 97 0.64 -18.60 26.80
C LEU A 97 2.06 -18.47 26.23
N LEU A 98 2.99 -17.92 27.03
CA LEU A 98 4.40 -17.80 26.60
C LEU A 98 5.01 -19.17 26.28
N ALA A 99 4.73 -20.21 27.10
CA ALA A 99 5.22 -21.55 26.80
C ALA A 99 4.63 -22.14 25.51
N ARG A 100 3.35 -21.88 25.22
CA ARG A 100 2.72 -22.27 23.94
C ARG A 100 3.38 -21.56 22.74
N ILE A 101 3.63 -20.26 22.86
CA ILE A 101 4.30 -19.47 21.83
C ILE A 101 5.75 -19.96 21.63
N GLU A 102 6.49 -20.20 22.71
CA GLU A 102 7.85 -20.75 22.64
C GLU A 102 7.90 -22.10 21.95
N ASN A 103 6.98 -23.01 22.28
CA ASN A 103 6.87 -24.31 21.62
C ASN A 103 6.57 -24.15 20.12
N ALA A 104 5.66 -23.24 19.73
CA ALA A 104 5.37 -22.94 18.34
C ALA A 104 6.61 -22.38 17.60
N ILE A 105 7.35 -21.46 18.23
CA ILE A 105 8.59 -20.89 17.68
C ILE A 105 9.62 -22.01 17.40
N ARG A 106 9.81 -22.91 18.37
CA ARG A 106 10.74 -24.02 18.22
C ARG A 106 10.29 -25.02 17.16
N SER A 107 9.01 -25.33 17.07
CA SER A 107 8.44 -26.33 16.16
C SER A 107 8.67 -26.00 14.68
N VAL A 108 8.69 -24.70 14.32
CA VAL A 108 8.93 -24.23 12.94
C VAL A 108 10.26 -23.48 12.80
N SER A 109 11.07 -23.38 13.85
CA SER A 109 12.31 -22.58 13.88
C SER A 109 12.06 -21.13 13.47
N ALA A 110 11.00 -20.52 14.02
CA ALA A 110 10.54 -19.20 13.64
C ALA A 110 11.59 -18.10 13.91
N LYS A 111 11.64 -17.12 13.01
CA LYS A 111 12.38 -15.86 13.15
C LYS A 111 11.46 -14.67 13.32
N ARG A 112 10.18 -14.78 12.92
CA ARG A 112 9.17 -13.74 13.02
C ARG A 112 8.00 -14.21 13.87
N VAL A 113 7.49 -13.33 14.72
CA VAL A 113 6.33 -13.60 15.57
C VAL A 113 5.34 -12.44 15.46
N ILE A 114 4.07 -12.76 15.28
CA ILE A 114 2.96 -11.81 15.30
C ILE A 114 2.10 -12.09 16.53
N LEU A 115 1.70 -11.04 17.24
CA LEU A 115 0.69 -11.08 18.30
C LEU A 115 -0.48 -10.18 17.89
N ASP A 116 -1.62 -10.76 17.46
CA ASP A 116 -2.76 -10.02 16.87
C ASP A 116 -4.11 -10.38 17.53
N ALA A 117 -4.82 -9.49 18.17
CA ALA A 117 -4.43 -8.19 18.71
C ALA A 117 -4.25 -8.35 20.21
N ILE A 118 -3.10 -7.96 20.74
CA ILE A 118 -2.75 -8.20 22.16
C ILE A 118 -3.71 -7.51 23.15
N GLY A 119 -4.42 -6.48 22.70
CA GLY A 119 -5.43 -5.77 23.48
C GLY A 119 -6.54 -6.67 24.01
N ALA A 120 -6.86 -7.76 23.34
CA ALA A 120 -7.88 -8.72 23.75
C ALA A 120 -7.52 -9.48 25.04
N LEU A 121 -6.25 -9.52 25.42
CA LEU A 121 -5.81 -10.15 26.67
C LEU A 121 -6.20 -9.37 27.93
N PHE A 122 -6.51 -8.08 27.80
CA PHE A 122 -6.62 -7.19 28.95
C PHE A 122 -7.98 -6.45 29.06
N PRO A 123 -9.12 -7.05 28.65
CA PRO A 123 -10.37 -6.29 28.57
C PRO A 123 -10.86 -5.83 29.96
N GLN A 124 -10.53 -6.57 31.04
CA GLN A 124 -10.95 -6.30 32.40
C GLN A 124 -9.89 -5.62 33.26
N LEU A 125 -8.66 -5.44 32.73
CA LEU A 125 -7.59 -4.78 33.48
C LEU A 125 -7.74 -3.25 33.38
N THR A 126 -7.90 -2.63 34.54
CA THR A 126 -7.97 -1.16 34.66
C THR A 126 -6.65 -0.54 35.11
N ASP A 127 -5.73 -1.34 35.67
CA ASP A 127 -4.43 -0.87 36.15
C ASP A 127 -3.37 -0.93 35.02
N ALA A 128 -3.00 0.24 34.51
CA ALA A 128 -1.98 0.39 33.49
C ALA A 128 -0.60 -0.18 33.90
N ASN A 129 -0.28 -0.23 35.20
CA ASN A 129 1.00 -0.79 35.66
C ASN A 129 1.05 -2.30 35.50
N ILE A 130 -0.08 -2.97 35.71
CA ILE A 130 -0.21 -4.43 35.50
C ILE A 130 -0.04 -4.71 34.02
N VAL A 131 -0.77 -4.00 33.15
CA VAL A 131 -0.66 -4.14 31.69
C VAL A 131 0.78 -3.92 31.23
N ARG A 132 1.42 -2.84 31.69
CA ARG A 132 2.83 -2.54 31.37
C ARG A 132 3.79 -3.66 31.75
N ARG A 133 3.62 -4.22 32.95
CA ARG A 133 4.47 -5.31 33.45
C ARG A 133 4.32 -6.56 32.59
N GLU A 134 3.09 -6.95 32.24
CA GLU A 134 2.82 -8.14 31.44
C GLU A 134 3.29 -7.96 29.99
N LEU A 135 3.07 -6.81 29.38
CA LEU A 135 3.61 -6.48 28.06
C LEU A 135 5.14 -6.53 28.03
N HIS A 136 5.79 -6.00 29.08
CA HIS A 136 7.24 -6.07 29.22
C HIS A 136 7.75 -7.51 29.36
N ARG A 137 7.02 -8.37 30.10
CA ARG A 137 7.34 -9.78 30.26
C ARG A 137 7.27 -10.53 28.93
N ILE A 138 6.21 -10.33 28.15
CA ILE A 138 6.05 -10.92 26.81
C ILE A 138 7.19 -10.45 25.89
N ALA A 139 7.42 -9.15 25.80
CA ALA A 139 8.47 -8.59 24.95
C ALA A 139 9.87 -9.09 25.31
N SER A 140 10.17 -9.21 26.62
CA SER A 140 11.45 -9.72 27.11
C SER A 140 11.62 -11.22 26.81
N GLY A 141 10.57 -12.01 27.01
CA GLY A 141 10.58 -13.45 26.68
C GLY A 141 10.86 -13.69 25.19
N LEU A 142 10.14 -12.99 24.31
CA LEU A 142 10.34 -13.12 22.85
C LEU A 142 11.71 -12.61 22.40
N ARG A 143 12.23 -11.55 23.02
CA ARG A 143 13.60 -11.07 22.77
C ARG A 143 14.66 -12.12 23.14
N THR A 144 14.48 -12.82 24.26
CA THR A 144 15.39 -13.89 24.68
C THR A 144 15.42 -15.06 23.68
N LEU A 145 14.30 -15.31 22.99
CA LEU A 145 14.20 -16.30 21.93
C LEU A 145 14.81 -15.83 20.59
N GLY A 146 15.27 -14.57 20.51
CA GLY A 146 15.94 -14.01 19.33
C GLY A 146 15.04 -13.80 18.11
N VAL A 147 13.72 -13.67 18.32
CA VAL A 147 12.74 -13.46 17.24
C VAL A 147 12.42 -11.98 17.06
N THR A 148 12.08 -11.60 15.82
CA THR A 148 11.54 -10.28 15.50
C THR A 148 10.03 -10.31 15.72
N THR A 149 9.53 -9.46 16.60
CA THR A 149 8.12 -9.48 17.02
C THR A 149 7.38 -8.26 16.49
N LEU A 150 6.21 -8.47 15.90
CA LEU A 150 5.25 -7.42 15.58
C LEU A 150 3.98 -7.67 16.39
N VAL A 151 3.57 -6.64 17.14
CA VAL A 151 2.42 -6.69 18.03
C VAL A 151 1.38 -5.71 17.51
N THR A 152 0.17 -6.17 17.24
CA THR A 152 -0.91 -5.26 16.86
C THR A 152 -1.70 -4.80 18.08
N MET A 153 -2.16 -3.56 18.03
CA MET A 153 -2.95 -2.93 19.08
C MET A 153 -4.06 -2.09 18.49
N GLU A 154 -5.26 -2.21 19.01
CA GLU A 154 -6.37 -1.39 18.60
C GLU A 154 -6.39 -0.04 19.33
N ARG A 155 -6.65 1.03 18.56
CA ARG A 155 -6.91 2.38 19.06
C ARG A 155 -8.40 2.67 18.99
N THR A 156 -8.89 3.44 19.95
CA THR A 156 -10.30 3.88 19.97
C THR A 156 -10.56 5.11 19.10
N GLN A 157 -9.54 5.92 18.81
CA GLN A 157 -9.64 7.16 18.06
C GLN A 157 -8.46 7.34 17.10
N GLU A 158 -8.69 8.04 15.99
CA GLU A 158 -7.65 8.32 14.97
C GLU A 158 -6.54 9.25 15.52
N ASP A 159 -6.91 10.24 16.32
CA ASP A 159 -6.01 11.22 16.92
C ASP A 159 -6.08 11.12 18.44
N GLY A 160 -5.45 10.12 19.00
CA GLY A 160 -5.42 9.83 20.44
C GLY A 160 -4.14 9.08 20.82
N ASP A 161 -4.13 8.51 22.01
CA ASP A 161 -3.02 7.69 22.52
C ASP A 161 -2.74 6.50 21.60
N VAL A 162 -1.49 6.05 21.62
CA VAL A 162 -1.02 4.93 20.76
C VAL A 162 -1.72 3.62 21.10
N GLY A 163 -2.06 3.41 22.36
CA GLY A 163 -2.80 2.26 22.87
C GLY A 163 -3.84 2.66 23.90
N ARG A 164 -4.65 1.69 24.34
CA ARG A 164 -5.77 1.93 25.25
C ARG A 164 -5.31 2.43 26.63
N TRP A 165 -4.13 2.00 27.08
CA TRP A 165 -3.61 2.31 28.44
C TRP A 165 -2.50 3.35 28.43
N GLY A 166 -2.02 3.82 27.26
CA GLY A 166 -0.97 4.83 27.13
C GLY A 166 0.42 4.38 27.63
N VAL A 167 0.64 3.08 27.76
CA VAL A 167 1.90 2.49 28.25
C VAL A 167 2.59 1.58 27.24
N GLU A 168 1.90 1.16 26.22
CA GLU A 168 2.33 0.17 25.25
C GLU A 168 3.53 0.65 24.43
N GLU A 169 3.55 1.93 24.08
CA GLU A 169 4.64 2.56 23.33
C GLU A 169 5.98 2.59 24.09
N PHE A 170 5.92 2.52 25.42
CA PHE A 170 7.13 2.51 26.25
C PHE A 170 7.79 1.13 26.29
N VAL A 171 7.04 0.08 26.04
CA VAL A 171 7.52 -1.31 26.05
C VAL A 171 8.12 -1.72 24.71
N ALA A 172 7.55 -1.25 23.61
CA ALA A 172 8.04 -1.56 22.26
C ALA A 172 9.30 -0.77 21.88
N ASP A 173 10.19 -1.41 21.11
CA ASP A 173 11.36 -0.73 20.53
C ASP A 173 10.96 0.21 19.39
N ASN A 174 10.00 -0.19 18.59
CA ASN A 174 9.49 0.57 17.46
C ASN A 174 7.98 0.75 17.59
N VAL A 175 7.46 1.87 17.10
CA VAL A 175 6.03 2.17 17.09
C VAL A 175 5.65 2.67 15.70
N ILE A 176 4.72 1.96 15.08
CA ILE A 176 4.16 2.29 13.77
C ILE A 176 2.65 2.55 13.98
N LEU A 177 2.19 3.69 13.49
CA LEU A 177 0.78 4.08 13.53
C LEU A 177 0.14 3.88 12.17
N LEU A 178 -1.00 3.21 12.14
CA LEU A 178 -1.90 3.17 10.99
C LEU A 178 -3.11 4.03 11.30
N ARG A 179 -3.46 4.90 10.37
CA ARG A 179 -4.66 5.71 10.43
C ARG A 179 -5.59 5.37 9.27
N ASN A 180 -6.90 5.54 9.47
CA ASN A 180 -7.94 5.29 8.49
C ASN A 180 -8.97 6.43 8.51
N ARG A 181 -8.48 7.65 8.24
CA ARG A 181 -9.28 8.87 8.33
C ARG A 181 -10.31 8.97 7.22
N LEU A 182 -11.49 9.51 7.54
CA LEU A 182 -12.49 9.88 6.56
C LEU A 182 -12.16 11.28 6.02
N GLU A 183 -11.76 11.36 4.74
CA GLU A 183 -11.48 12.61 4.03
C GLU A 183 -12.42 12.71 2.83
N HIS A 184 -13.26 13.75 2.78
CA HIS A 184 -14.19 13.98 1.66
C HIS A 184 -14.96 12.73 1.22
N GLU A 185 -15.67 12.09 2.15
CA GLU A 185 -16.51 10.89 1.93
C GLU A 185 -15.72 9.59 1.62
N LYS A 186 -14.40 9.65 1.50
CA LYS A 186 -13.53 8.49 1.27
C LYS A 186 -12.61 8.22 2.45
N ARG A 187 -12.34 6.95 2.70
CA ARG A 187 -11.35 6.54 3.69
C ARG A 187 -9.94 6.64 3.09
N ARG A 188 -9.07 7.37 3.77
CA ARG A 188 -7.65 7.47 3.43
C ARG A 188 -6.82 6.81 4.50
N ARG A 189 -6.01 5.82 4.11
CA ARG A 189 -5.09 5.14 5.02
C ARG A 189 -3.72 5.78 4.95
N THR A 190 -3.12 6.00 6.14
CA THR A 190 -1.75 6.49 6.27
C THR A 190 -0.97 5.69 7.30
N VAL A 191 0.33 5.58 7.09
CA VAL A 191 1.29 4.97 8.01
C VAL A 191 2.32 5.99 8.46
N GLU A 192 2.61 6.00 9.75
CA GLU A 192 3.64 6.84 10.36
C GLU A 192 4.53 5.99 11.27
N ILE A 193 5.84 6.22 11.21
CA ILE A 193 6.78 5.67 12.18
C ILE A 193 6.99 6.71 13.28
N LEU A 194 6.40 6.47 14.44
CA LEU A 194 6.48 7.37 15.58
C LEU A 194 7.79 7.20 16.37
N LYS A 195 8.27 5.96 16.50
CA LYS A 195 9.47 5.59 17.25
C LYS A 195 10.18 4.45 16.51
N PHE A 196 11.51 4.59 16.36
CA PHE A 196 12.28 3.57 15.68
C PHE A 196 13.69 3.49 16.27
N ARG A 197 13.92 2.47 17.11
CA ARG A 197 15.21 2.29 17.80
C ARG A 197 16.17 1.48 16.93
N GLY A 198 17.39 1.97 16.79
CA GLY A 198 18.49 1.26 16.15
C GLY A 198 18.58 1.44 14.62
N ALA A 199 17.70 2.26 14.01
CA ALA A 199 17.78 2.66 12.61
C ALA A 199 17.18 4.05 12.39
N THR A 200 17.56 4.68 11.30
CA THR A 200 16.93 5.93 10.83
C THR A 200 15.64 5.60 10.09
N HIS A 201 14.70 6.51 10.08
CA HIS A 201 13.46 6.40 9.33
C HIS A 201 13.03 7.76 8.75
N HIS A 202 12.21 7.74 7.74
CA HIS A 202 11.59 8.95 7.22
C HIS A 202 10.45 9.39 8.12
N LYS A 203 10.44 10.68 8.47
CA LYS A 203 9.41 11.29 9.33
C LYS A 203 8.16 11.66 8.51
N GLY A 204 7.01 11.65 9.17
CA GLY A 204 5.73 12.05 8.60
C GLY A 204 4.80 10.89 8.27
N GLU A 205 3.60 11.23 7.82
CA GLU A 205 2.57 10.30 7.41
C GLU A 205 2.71 9.97 5.91
N TYR A 206 2.65 8.70 5.57
CA TYR A 206 2.72 8.20 4.20
C TYR A 206 1.42 7.51 3.85
N PRO A 207 0.78 7.86 2.73
CA PRO A 207 -0.40 7.14 2.29
C PRO A 207 -0.06 5.71 1.90
N PHE A 208 -0.99 4.82 2.15
CA PHE A 208 -0.92 3.44 1.68
C PHE A 208 -2.30 2.94 1.27
N THR A 209 -2.31 1.95 0.42
CA THR A 209 -3.52 1.22 0.01
C THR A 209 -3.40 -0.26 0.33
N ILE A 210 -4.53 -0.94 0.37
CA ILE A 210 -4.63 -2.39 0.55
C ILE A 210 -5.46 -2.93 -0.60
N ASP A 211 -4.90 -3.81 -1.37
CA ASP A 211 -5.60 -4.46 -2.46
C ASP A 211 -5.29 -5.96 -2.54
N SER A 212 -6.07 -6.67 -3.36
CA SER A 212 -6.01 -8.13 -3.45
C SER A 212 -4.75 -8.69 -4.12
N GLU A 213 -3.99 -7.89 -4.88
CA GLU A 213 -2.82 -8.38 -5.61
C GLU A 213 -1.52 -8.14 -4.84
N ASP A 214 -1.30 -6.89 -4.39
CA ASP A 214 -0.05 -6.47 -3.75
C ASP A 214 -0.16 -6.41 -2.22
N GLY A 215 -1.37 -6.57 -1.65
CA GLY A 215 -1.62 -6.37 -0.23
C GLY A 215 -1.46 -4.90 0.17
N VAL A 216 -0.69 -4.64 1.21
CA VAL A 216 -0.36 -3.28 1.67
C VAL A 216 0.74 -2.69 0.80
N THR A 217 0.42 -1.62 0.10
CA THR A 217 1.38 -0.86 -0.71
C THR A 217 1.50 0.57 -0.21
N ILE A 218 2.69 0.94 0.29
CA ILE A 218 3.00 2.29 0.76
C ILE A 218 3.46 3.14 -0.40
N ILE A 219 2.98 4.39 -0.47
CA ILE A 219 3.34 5.37 -1.50
C ILE A 219 4.31 6.40 -0.91
N PRO A 220 5.63 6.18 -0.97
CA PRO A 220 6.62 7.05 -0.33
C PRO A 220 6.92 8.26 -1.23
N LEU A 221 6.08 9.30 -1.17
CA LEU A 221 6.22 10.50 -2.00
C LEU A 221 7.51 11.29 -1.75
N SER A 222 8.06 11.22 -0.55
CA SER A 222 9.31 11.88 -0.18
C SER A 222 10.58 11.10 -0.54
N ALA A 223 10.45 9.84 -0.99
CA ALA A 223 11.59 9.00 -1.36
C ALA A 223 11.88 9.02 -2.88
N ILE A 224 11.23 9.92 -3.62
CA ILE A 224 11.45 10.07 -5.05
C ILE A 224 12.77 10.80 -5.27
N GLU A 225 13.83 10.05 -5.56
CA GLU A 225 15.13 10.62 -5.95
C GLU A 225 15.05 11.16 -7.37
N LEU A 226 15.53 12.39 -7.60
CA LEU A 226 15.64 13.01 -8.92
C LEU A 226 16.87 12.48 -9.72
N LYS A 227 17.09 11.17 -9.69
CA LYS A 227 18.15 10.49 -10.42
C LYS A 227 17.61 9.91 -11.73
N GLN A 228 17.23 10.77 -12.67
CA GLN A 228 16.69 10.34 -13.95
C GLN A 228 17.67 10.62 -15.06
N HIS A 229 17.85 9.66 -15.96
CA HIS A 229 18.55 9.92 -17.23
C HIS A 229 17.68 10.84 -18.08
N SER A 230 18.29 11.76 -18.78
CA SER A 230 17.60 12.63 -19.73
C SER A 230 17.86 12.17 -21.15
N SER A 231 16.80 12.02 -21.92
CA SER A 231 16.87 11.59 -23.33
C SER A 231 17.02 12.80 -24.27
N ASN A 232 17.86 12.67 -25.28
CA ASN A 232 17.94 13.64 -26.38
C ASN A 232 17.04 13.26 -27.57
N VAL A 233 16.33 12.14 -27.49
CA VAL A 233 15.42 11.68 -28.54
C VAL A 233 14.16 12.55 -28.52
N ARG A 234 13.73 12.97 -29.71
CA ARG A 234 12.51 13.75 -29.91
C ARG A 234 11.39 12.86 -30.43
N VAL A 235 10.19 13.08 -29.91
CA VAL A 235 8.96 12.42 -30.32
C VAL A 235 7.97 13.45 -30.86
N SER A 236 7.24 13.10 -31.90
CA SER A 236 6.23 13.99 -32.49
C SER A 236 5.04 14.17 -31.55
N SER A 237 4.54 15.39 -31.48
CA SER A 237 3.26 15.72 -30.83
C SER A 237 2.03 15.26 -31.64
N GLY A 238 2.22 14.88 -32.91
CA GLY A 238 1.15 14.63 -33.85
C GLY A 238 0.64 15.89 -34.56
N VAL A 239 1.20 17.07 -34.25
CA VAL A 239 0.88 18.35 -34.85
C VAL A 239 2.18 18.98 -35.35
N PRO A 240 2.42 18.99 -36.70
CA PRO A 240 3.70 19.41 -37.26
C PRO A 240 4.13 20.83 -36.89
N GLU A 241 3.18 21.74 -36.72
CA GLU A 241 3.45 23.14 -36.33
C GLU A 241 3.99 23.20 -34.89
N ILE A 242 3.44 22.40 -33.98
CA ILE A 242 3.93 22.30 -32.60
C ILE A 242 5.31 21.67 -32.57
N ASP A 243 5.52 20.61 -33.35
CA ASP A 243 6.83 19.97 -33.45
C ASP A 243 7.90 20.94 -33.97
N LYS A 244 7.54 21.75 -34.93
CA LYS A 244 8.43 22.82 -35.46
C LYS A 244 8.74 23.87 -34.41
N MET A 245 7.73 24.31 -33.61
CA MET A 245 7.91 25.24 -32.48
C MET A 245 8.82 24.66 -31.41
N CYS A 246 8.76 23.35 -31.20
CA CYS A 246 9.58 22.61 -30.26
C CYS A 246 10.90 22.09 -30.84
N SER A 247 11.37 22.66 -31.98
CA SER A 247 12.62 22.26 -32.64
C SER A 247 12.72 20.79 -33.01
N GLY A 248 11.62 20.21 -33.51
CA GLY A 248 11.54 18.83 -34.00
C GLY A 248 10.78 17.86 -33.09
N GLY A 249 9.94 18.38 -32.21
CA GLY A 249 9.11 17.59 -31.31
C GLY A 249 9.51 17.69 -29.82
N MET A 250 8.88 16.91 -29.00
CA MET A 250 9.07 16.90 -27.55
C MET A 250 10.16 15.91 -27.16
N TYR A 251 10.88 16.15 -26.06
CA TYR A 251 11.83 15.15 -25.58
C TYR A 251 11.12 13.91 -25.06
N ARG A 252 11.64 12.74 -25.43
CA ARG A 252 11.25 11.49 -24.75
C ARG A 252 11.59 11.64 -23.26
N ASP A 253 10.81 11.08 -22.37
CA ASP A 253 10.91 11.27 -20.91
C ASP A 253 10.37 12.62 -20.37
N SER A 254 9.85 13.50 -21.24
CA SER A 254 9.26 14.75 -20.77
C SER A 254 7.79 14.60 -20.35
N ILE A 255 7.39 15.42 -19.38
CA ILE A 255 5.99 15.59 -19.01
C ILE A 255 5.46 16.83 -19.71
N ILE A 256 4.39 16.64 -20.48
CA ILE A 256 3.79 17.69 -21.29
C ILE A 256 2.42 18.03 -20.71
N LEU A 257 2.21 19.27 -20.32
CA LEU A 257 0.92 19.75 -19.86
C LEU A 257 0.23 20.54 -20.95
N VAL A 258 -0.96 20.07 -21.36
CA VAL A 258 -1.87 20.79 -22.27
C VAL A 258 -2.96 21.43 -21.42
N SER A 259 -2.98 22.77 -21.37
CA SER A 259 -3.93 23.55 -20.58
C SER A 259 -4.76 24.47 -21.47
N GLY A 260 -6.02 24.65 -21.14
CA GLY A 260 -6.95 25.50 -21.88
C GLY A 260 -8.40 25.37 -21.38
N ALA A 261 -9.24 26.32 -21.74
CA ALA A 261 -10.66 26.28 -21.43
C ALA A 261 -11.37 25.09 -22.11
N THR A 262 -12.58 24.78 -21.71
CA THR A 262 -13.41 23.77 -22.38
C THR A 262 -13.62 24.15 -23.83
N GLY A 263 -13.53 23.18 -24.76
CA GLY A 263 -13.71 23.40 -26.19
C GLY A 263 -12.46 23.90 -26.95
N THR A 264 -11.31 24.10 -26.28
CA THR A 264 -10.06 24.56 -26.95
C THR A 264 -9.29 23.47 -27.68
N GLY A 265 -9.78 22.23 -27.72
CA GLY A 265 -9.17 21.13 -28.46
C GLY A 265 -8.17 20.29 -27.67
N LYS A 266 -8.19 20.28 -26.33
CA LYS A 266 -7.30 19.45 -25.50
C LYS A 266 -7.38 17.96 -25.86
N THR A 267 -8.59 17.40 -25.89
CA THR A 267 -8.83 15.99 -26.25
C THR A 267 -8.40 15.69 -27.70
N LEU A 268 -8.60 16.65 -28.63
CA LEU A 268 -8.09 16.53 -30.00
C LEU A 268 -6.55 16.46 -30.01
N MET A 269 -5.88 17.32 -29.25
CA MET A 269 -4.42 17.30 -29.13
C MET A 269 -3.91 15.96 -28.58
N VAL A 270 -4.58 15.43 -27.55
CA VAL A 270 -4.29 14.10 -27.00
C VAL A 270 -4.48 13.02 -28.07
N SER A 271 -5.56 13.07 -28.84
CA SER A 271 -5.80 12.10 -29.93
C SER A 271 -4.74 12.17 -31.04
N GLN A 272 -4.25 13.34 -31.41
CA GLN A 272 -3.15 13.51 -32.37
C GLN A 272 -1.83 12.97 -31.81
N TYR A 273 -1.55 13.19 -30.53
CA TYR A 273 -0.38 12.65 -29.86
C TYR A 273 -0.39 11.10 -29.84
N ILE A 274 -1.54 10.49 -29.57
CA ILE A 274 -1.73 9.03 -29.64
C ILE A 274 -1.57 8.53 -31.08
N LYS A 275 -2.15 9.24 -32.07
CA LYS A 275 -1.98 8.92 -33.48
C LYS A 275 -0.51 8.87 -33.89
N ALA A 276 0.27 9.88 -33.51
CA ALA A 276 1.70 9.92 -33.80
C ALA A 276 2.47 8.75 -33.16
N ALA A 277 2.06 8.28 -31.97
CA ALA A 277 2.61 7.08 -31.38
C ALA A 277 2.32 5.84 -32.24
N ILE A 278 1.06 5.64 -32.62
CA ILE A 278 0.62 4.51 -33.47
C ILE A 278 1.36 4.49 -34.79
N GLU A 279 1.48 5.65 -35.47
CA GLU A 279 2.19 5.80 -36.74
C GLU A 279 3.70 5.51 -36.61
N ALA A 280 4.29 5.78 -35.44
CA ALA A 280 5.66 5.42 -35.12
C ALA A 280 5.86 3.97 -34.68
N GLY A 281 4.79 3.15 -34.60
CA GLY A 281 4.83 1.79 -34.07
C GLY A 281 5.05 1.72 -32.57
N GLU A 282 4.79 2.80 -31.84
CA GLU A 282 4.93 2.91 -30.39
C GLU A 282 3.58 2.58 -29.69
N ARG A 283 3.65 1.86 -28.59
CA ARG A 283 2.46 1.59 -27.77
C ARG A 283 2.08 2.82 -26.97
N ALA A 284 0.81 3.18 -27.02
CA ALA A 284 0.23 4.30 -26.30
C ALA A 284 -0.84 3.84 -25.28
N LEU A 285 -0.85 4.47 -24.13
CA LEU A 285 -1.84 4.23 -23.08
C LEU A 285 -2.61 5.52 -22.83
N LEU A 286 -3.95 5.45 -22.94
CA LEU A 286 -4.85 6.59 -22.72
C LEU A 286 -5.70 6.34 -21.49
N PHE A 287 -5.52 7.17 -20.45
CA PHE A 287 -6.44 7.22 -19.32
C PHE A 287 -7.45 8.35 -19.54
N ALA A 288 -8.72 7.98 -19.61
CA ALA A 288 -9.83 8.90 -19.77
C ALA A 288 -10.66 8.95 -18.48
N ALA A 289 -10.79 10.15 -17.92
CA ALA A 289 -11.45 10.37 -16.65
C ALA A 289 -12.88 10.94 -16.77
N GLU A 290 -13.28 11.39 -17.96
CA GLU A 290 -14.55 12.10 -18.18
C GLU A 290 -15.35 11.58 -19.38
N GLU A 291 -14.72 10.91 -20.34
CA GLU A 291 -15.36 10.39 -21.54
C GLU A 291 -15.41 8.85 -21.54
N SER A 292 -16.49 8.31 -22.06
CA SER A 292 -16.58 6.87 -22.28
C SER A 292 -15.72 6.44 -23.48
N ARG A 293 -15.37 5.15 -23.52
CA ARG A 293 -14.63 4.55 -24.65
C ARG A 293 -15.32 4.81 -25.97
N GLU A 294 -16.65 4.64 -26.04
CA GLU A 294 -17.42 4.88 -27.26
C GLU A 294 -17.37 6.32 -27.73
N GLN A 295 -17.44 7.29 -26.80
CA GLN A 295 -17.32 8.70 -27.13
C GLN A 295 -15.93 9.03 -27.68
N LEU A 296 -14.88 8.55 -27.02
CA LEU A 296 -13.50 8.73 -27.45
C LEU A 296 -13.25 8.14 -28.84
N THR A 297 -13.68 6.89 -29.08
CA THR A 297 -13.51 6.20 -30.35
C THR A 297 -14.23 6.94 -31.48
N ARG A 298 -15.50 7.33 -31.24
CA ARG A 298 -16.28 8.13 -32.21
C ARG A 298 -15.61 9.47 -32.53
N ASN A 299 -15.16 10.18 -31.50
CA ASN A 299 -14.51 11.48 -31.66
C ASN A 299 -13.18 11.33 -32.42
N ALA A 300 -12.35 10.35 -32.07
CA ALA A 300 -11.10 10.05 -32.74
C ALA A 300 -11.30 9.71 -34.23
N ALA A 301 -12.32 8.91 -34.55
CA ALA A 301 -12.68 8.58 -35.93
C ALA A 301 -13.01 9.83 -36.76
N SER A 302 -13.70 10.81 -36.18
CA SER A 302 -13.98 12.10 -36.86
C SER A 302 -12.73 12.90 -37.16
N TRP A 303 -11.62 12.65 -36.48
CA TRP A 303 -10.31 13.27 -36.66
C TRP A 303 -9.33 12.40 -37.46
N GLY A 304 -9.81 11.32 -38.07
CA GLY A 304 -9.01 10.40 -38.88
C GLY A 304 -8.09 9.49 -38.07
N VAL A 305 -8.49 9.13 -36.85
CA VAL A 305 -7.75 8.22 -35.98
C VAL A 305 -8.64 7.01 -35.65
N ASP A 306 -8.21 5.82 -36.05
CA ASP A 306 -8.93 4.57 -35.79
C ASP A 306 -8.41 3.92 -34.48
N PHE A 307 -8.99 4.29 -33.35
CA PHE A 307 -8.64 3.75 -32.04
C PHE A 307 -8.97 2.27 -31.92
N GLU A 308 -10.07 1.80 -32.51
CA GLU A 308 -10.43 0.38 -32.44
C GLU A 308 -9.42 -0.50 -33.16
N LYS A 309 -8.97 -0.08 -34.33
CA LYS A 309 -7.90 -0.78 -35.04
C LYS A 309 -6.61 -0.79 -34.22
N ALA A 310 -6.21 0.36 -33.68
CA ALA A 310 -4.99 0.47 -32.89
C ALA A 310 -5.01 -0.42 -31.64
N GLU A 311 -6.17 -0.59 -30.99
CA GLU A 311 -6.32 -1.52 -29.86
C GLU A 311 -6.23 -2.99 -30.30
N ARG A 312 -6.87 -3.35 -31.43
CA ARG A 312 -6.75 -4.71 -31.99
C ARG A 312 -5.32 -5.05 -32.39
N ASP A 313 -4.57 -4.05 -32.88
CA ASP A 313 -3.17 -4.21 -33.27
C ASP A 313 -2.21 -4.19 -32.04
N GLY A 314 -2.71 -3.97 -30.81
CA GLY A 314 -1.93 -3.92 -29.59
C GLY A 314 -1.08 -2.66 -29.42
N LEU A 315 -1.33 -1.61 -30.23
CA LEU A 315 -0.62 -0.34 -30.18
C LEU A 315 -1.29 0.71 -29.29
N LEU A 316 -2.54 0.51 -28.94
CA LEU A 316 -3.29 1.38 -28.04
C LEU A 316 -3.96 0.57 -26.95
N HIS A 317 -4.01 1.11 -25.74
CA HIS A 317 -4.88 0.65 -24.67
C HIS A 317 -5.61 1.84 -24.07
N ILE A 318 -6.95 1.78 -24.01
CA ILE A 318 -7.78 2.86 -23.48
C ILE A 318 -8.40 2.40 -22.18
N ILE A 319 -8.21 3.17 -21.12
CA ILE A 319 -8.77 2.94 -19.80
C ILE A 319 -9.69 4.10 -19.45
N CYS A 320 -10.99 3.84 -19.39
CA CYS A 320 -11.99 4.81 -18.98
C CYS A 320 -12.39 4.53 -17.53
N ARG A 321 -12.13 5.48 -16.63
CA ARG A 321 -12.45 5.32 -15.21
C ARG A 321 -12.71 6.67 -14.57
N TYR A 322 -13.88 6.81 -13.94
CA TYR A 322 -14.22 8.01 -13.18
C TYR A 322 -13.41 8.11 -11.89
N PRO A 323 -12.86 9.29 -11.54
CA PRO A 323 -12.08 9.49 -10.31
C PRO A 323 -12.86 9.28 -9.01
N GLU A 324 -14.20 9.36 -9.08
CA GLU A 324 -15.08 9.18 -7.93
C GLU A 324 -15.11 7.73 -7.40
N VAL A 325 -14.72 6.75 -8.22
CA VAL A 325 -14.86 5.33 -7.91
C VAL A 325 -13.94 4.88 -6.77
N MET A 326 -12.74 5.47 -6.66
CA MET A 326 -11.74 5.08 -5.66
C MET A 326 -10.87 6.26 -5.22
N GLY A 327 -10.00 6.04 -4.21
CA GLY A 327 -9.04 7.05 -3.76
C GLY A 327 -7.92 7.31 -4.77
N LEU A 328 -7.22 8.46 -4.63
CA LEU A 328 -6.09 8.79 -5.52
C LEU A 328 -4.96 7.77 -5.43
N GLU A 329 -4.73 7.23 -4.25
CA GLU A 329 -3.72 6.21 -3.99
C GLU A 329 -4.02 4.92 -4.77
N ASP A 330 -5.29 4.50 -4.79
CA ASP A 330 -5.74 3.33 -5.53
C ASP A 330 -5.64 3.56 -7.04
N HIS A 331 -6.03 4.77 -7.51
CA HIS A 331 -5.83 5.16 -8.91
C HIS A 331 -4.35 5.10 -9.31
N LEU A 332 -3.45 5.63 -8.46
CA LEU A 332 -2.03 5.63 -8.75
C LEU A 332 -1.47 4.20 -8.86
N LEU A 333 -1.88 3.32 -7.95
CA LEU A 333 -1.46 1.92 -7.98
C LEU A 333 -1.95 1.23 -9.26
N GLN A 334 -3.22 1.42 -9.60
CA GLN A 334 -3.78 0.84 -10.82
C GLN A 334 -3.11 1.37 -12.09
N ILE A 335 -2.87 2.68 -12.18
CA ILE A 335 -2.15 3.29 -13.32
C ILE A 335 -0.73 2.70 -13.43
N LYS A 336 -0.04 2.49 -12.31
CA LYS A 336 1.29 1.86 -12.31
C LYS A 336 1.25 0.42 -12.82
N ARG A 337 0.22 -0.35 -12.46
CA ARG A 337 0.02 -1.71 -12.96
C ARG A 337 -0.26 -1.72 -14.46
N ASP A 338 -1.19 -0.88 -14.90
CA ASP A 338 -1.55 -0.76 -16.30
C ASP A 338 -0.32 -0.40 -17.17
N MET A 339 0.53 0.53 -16.67
CA MET A 339 1.80 0.86 -17.33
C MET A 339 2.82 -0.30 -17.32
N ARG A 340 2.92 -1.04 -16.22
CA ARG A 340 3.83 -2.18 -16.10
C ARG A 340 3.45 -3.32 -17.04
N ASP A 341 2.14 -3.59 -17.14
CA ASP A 341 1.62 -4.74 -17.87
C ASP A 341 1.56 -4.46 -19.38
N PHE A 342 1.12 -3.27 -19.76
CA PHE A 342 1.06 -2.86 -21.17
C PHE A 342 2.41 -2.38 -21.74
N LYS A 343 3.31 -1.84 -20.90
CA LYS A 343 4.64 -1.30 -21.26
C LYS A 343 4.55 -0.27 -22.39
N PRO A 344 3.80 0.83 -22.23
CA PRO A 344 3.66 1.87 -23.23
C PRO A 344 4.94 2.68 -23.36
N GLN A 345 5.18 3.27 -24.54
CA GLN A 345 6.18 4.31 -24.76
C GLN A 345 5.60 5.71 -24.58
N ARG A 346 4.27 5.86 -24.76
CA ARG A 346 3.56 7.11 -24.53
C ARG A 346 2.34 6.92 -23.65
N VAL A 347 2.10 7.87 -22.77
CA VAL A 347 0.93 7.91 -21.88
C VAL A 347 0.24 9.25 -22.04
N ALA A 348 -1.08 9.23 -22.11
CA ALA A 348 -1.91 10.42 -22.05
C ALA A 348 -2.97 10.27 -20.97
N ILE A 349 -3.26 11.37 -20.27
CA ILE A 349 -4.29 11.43 -19.21
C ILE A 349 -5.22 12.59 -19.52
N ASP A 350 -6.47 12.30 -19.84
CA ASP A 350 -7.50 13.28 -20.17
C ASP A 350 -8.75 13.09 -19.26
N SER A 351 -8.97 13.91 -18.21
CA SER A 351 -8.15 15.03 -17.80
C SER A 351 -7.70 14.92 -16.35
N MET A 352 -6.54 15.51 -16.05
CA MET A 352 -6.05 15.64 -14.67
C MET A 352 -6.99 16.46 -13.77
N SER A 353 -7.75 17.39 -14.35
CA SER A 353 -8.72 18.21 -13.62
C SER A 353 -9.85 17.39 -12.97
N ALA A 354 -10.16 16.21 -13.51
CA ALA A 354 -11.14 15.31 -12.91
C ALA A 354 -10.67 14.78 -11.56
N PHE A 355 -9.38 14.43 -11.44
CA PHE A 355 -8.78 13.98 -10.18
C PHE A 355 -8.66 15.11 -9.15
N GLU A 356 -8.40 16.34 -9.61
CA GLU A 356 -8.34 17.52 -8.74
C GLU A 356 -9.68 17.78 -8.04
N ARG A 357 -10.81 17.66 -8.76
CA ARG A 357 -12.16 17.90 -8.23
C ARG A 357 -12.55 16.98 -7.07
N VAL A 358 -12.01 15.76 -7.02
CA VAL A 358 -12.38 14.74 -6.01
C VAL A 358 -11.35 14.61 -4.88
N SER A 359 -10.43 15.56 -4.77
CA SER A 359 -9.31 15.47 -3.84
C SER A 359 -8.97 16.79 -3.16
N THR A 360 -8.15 16.74 -2.11
CA THR A 360 -7.58 17.96 -1.54
C THR A 360 -6.40 18.46 -2.39
N PRO A 361 -6.09 19.77 -2.38
CA PRO A 361 -4.93 20.30 -3.09
C PRO A 361 -3.61 19.60 -2.71
N LYS A 362 -3.48 19.16 -1.46
CA LYS A 362 -2.31 18.43 -0.97
C LYS A 362 -2.23 17.03 -1.59
N SER A 363 -3.29 16.24 -1.47
CA SER A 363 -3.32 14.88 -2.01
C SER A 363 -3.22 14.85 -3.54
N PHE A 364 -3.84 15.83 -4.22
CA PHE A 364 -3.68 15.97 -5.66
C PHE A 364 -2.22 16.25 -6.07
N ARG A 365 -1.56 17.19 -5.39
CA ARG A 365 -0.13 17.47 -5.64
C ARG A 365 0.73 16.23 -5.44
N GLU A 366 0.49 15.51 -4.35
CA GLU A 366 1.18 14.26 -4.03
C GLU A 366 0.98 13.21 -5.12
N PHE A 367 -0.26 13.04 -5.57
CA PHE A 367 -0.60 12.14 -6.69
C PHE A 367 0.14 12.51 -7.97
N VAL A 368 0.12 13.79 -8.37
CA VAL A 368 0.78 14.27 -9.59
C VAL A 368 2.30 14.03 -9.52
N ILE A 369 2.93 14.33 -8.38
CA ILE A 369 4.37 14.08 -8.19
C ILE A 369 4.69 12.59 -8.32
N ALA A 370 3.93 11.72 -7.66
CA ALA A 370 4.16 10.28 -7.71
C ALA A 370 3.93 9.70 -9.11
N LEU A 371 2.89 10.16 -9.79
CA LEU A 371 2.57 9.73 -11.15
C LEU A 371 3.65 10.16 -12.15
N THR A 372 4.00 11.45 -12.17
CA THR A 372 5.01 12.00 -13.09
C THR A 372 6.40 11.40 -12.84
N SER A 373 6.75 11.15 -11.57
CA SER A 373 7.99 10.46 -11.24
C SER A 373 8.00 9.01 -11.74
N THR A 374 6.87 8.31 -11.65
CA THR A 374 6.76 6.94 -12.16
C THR A 374 6.90 6.91 -13.68
N ILE A 375 6.21 7.82 -14.40
CA ILE A 375 6.27 7.94 -15.86
C ILE A 375 7.71 8.19 -16.31
N LYS A 376 8.41 9.13 -15.65
CA LYS A 376 9.81 9.43 -15.96
C LYS A 376 10.76 8.26 -15.66
N HIS A 377 10.56 7.56 -14.52
CA HIS A 377 11.38 6.40 -14.18
C HIS A 377 11.25 5.26 -15.19
N LEU A 378 10.10 5.14 -15.83
CA LEU A 378 9.82 4.17 -16.89
C LEU A 378 10.22 4.66 -18.28
N GLU A 379 10.83 5.85 -18.39
CA GLU A 379 11.23 6.51 -19.65
C GLU A 379 10.06 6.67 -20.64
N ILE A 380 8.86 6.90 -20.10
CA ILE A 380 7.63 7.13 -20.87
C ILE A 380 7.44 8.64 -21.09
N THR A 381 6.88 9.01 -22.24
CA THR A 381 6.53 10.40 -22.56
C THR A 381 5.04 10.64 -22.36
#